data_3f7234565606c214deebedb2deed3410
#
_entry.id   3f7234565606c214deebedb2deed3410
#
_cell.length_a   1.000
_cell.length_b   1.000
_cell.length_c   1.000
_cell.angle_alpha   90.00
_cell.angle_beta   90.00
_cell.angle_gamma   90.00
#
_symmetry.space_group_name_H-M   'P 1'
#
loop_
_entity.id
_entity.type
_entity.pdbx_description
1 polymer ?
#
loop_
_entity_poly.entity_id
_entity_poly.type
_entity_poly.pdbx_seq_one_letter_code
_entity_poly.pdbx_strand_id
1 'polypeptide(L)'
;MGKGGRTMRSAEVWLGLCVLMFAGCKSTANGEASEKGSAPFMAGTTTASPQVPDDALPPEKTGGFDGAKAYEHVAKLVSFGPRPAGSQAILQTQDYISSQLSSFGCTVDADAFSADTPAGRLPMKNIVAKIQGERQGIILLATHYDTKKLDNFVGADDGGSSTGVMLELARKMCAMRPNYSIWIAFFDGEEAVRKEWQDPDNRYGSRQMAAKMAASSDVKRVRAMILADLVGGKALGIRKEQNSTKELEDLIWATAKRLGYGQIFLDEATPVDDDHMSFLARGVASADVIDLVNSAGYWHTPQDTLDKISAKSLGIVGHVLLESVAILQTK
;
A
#
# COMPACT_ATOMS: atom_id res chain seq x y z
N MET A 1 63.35 24.43 -6.36
CA MET A 1 63.35 25.72 -7.06
C MET A 1 61.96 25.92 -7.62
N GLY A 2 61.15 26.83 -7.30
CA GLY A 2 61.00 28.07 -6.59
C GLY A 2 59.48 28.17 -6.33
N LYS A 3 59.02 28.50 -5.19
CA LYS A 3 58.76 29.77 -4.47
C LYS A 3 57.74 30.69 -5.15
N GLY A 4 56.73 31.02 -4.41
CA GLY A 4 55.95 32.25 -4.40
C GLY A 4 54.46 31.98 -4.55
N GLY A 5 53.54 32.51 -3.80
CA GLY A 5 53.57 33.48 -2.70
C GLY A 5 52.11 33.87 -2.42
N ARG A 6 51.84 34.15 -1.19
CA ARG A 6 50.59 34.63 -0.55
C ARG A 6 49.94 35.82 -1.25
N THR A 7 48.58 35.94 -1.12
CA THR A 7 48.03 37.18 -0.48
C THR A 7 46.61 36.90 0.08
N MET A 8 46.46 37.23 1.38
CA MET A 8 45.19 37.48 2.10
C MET A 8 44.68 38.92 1.76
N ARG A 9 43.38 39.10 1.73
CA ARG A 9 42.66 40.35 2.08
C ARG A 9 41.30 39.95 2.65
N SER A 10 41.13 40.04 3.91
CA SER A 10 40.56 41.01 4.86
C SER A 10 39.18 41.58 4.51
N ALA A 11 38.27 41.21 5.39
CA ALA A 11 37.03 41.72 5.97
C ALA A 11 36.55 43.12 5.59
N GLU A 12 35.25 43.28 5.44
CA GLU A 12 34.53 44.43 5.95
C GLU A 12 33.13 44.04 6.45
N VAL A 13 32.89 44.41 7.71
CA VAL A 13 31.64 44.34 8.47
C VAL A 13 30.89 45.65 8.22
N TRP A 14 29.62 45.59 7.88
CA TRP A 14 28.72 46.75 8.00
C TRP A 14 27.57 46.43 8.95
N LEU A 15 27.64 47.03 10.13
CA LEU A 15 26.57 47.21 11.11
C LEU A 15 25.72 48.41 10.65
N GLY A 16 24.44 48.20 10.48
CA GLY A 16 23.44 49.24 10.25
C GLY A 16 22.35 49.18 11.29
N LEU A 17 22.52 50.04 12.29
CA LEU A 17 21.57 50.33 13.36
C LEU A 17 20.56 51.36 12.85
N CYS A 18 19.24 51.10 12.92
CA CYS A 18 18.23 52.16 12.85
C CYS A 18 17.20 52.01 13.93
N VAL A 19 17.04 53.11 14.62
CA VAL A 19 16.38 53.41 15.88
C VAL A 19 14.89 53.65 15.69
N LEU A 20 14.14 53.29 16.70
CA LEU A 20 12.77 53.55 17.12
C LEU A 20 12.15 54.91 16.73
N MET A 21 10.85 54.91 16.44
CA MET A 21 9.94 55.98 16.91
C MET A 21 8.61 55.39 17.36
N PHE A 22 8.29 55.62 18.62
CA PHE A 22 6.99 55.50 19.27
C PHE A 22 6.10 56.70 18.92
N ALA A 23 4.85 56.46 18.58
CA ALA A 23 3.80 57.44 18.71
C ALA A 23 2.57 56.80 19.36
N GLY A 24 2.34 57.16 20.57
CA GLY A 24 1.14 56.80 21.30
C GLY A 24 0.00 57.76 21.05
N CYS A 25 -1.24 57.26 21.03
CA CYS A 25 -2.45 58.06 21.30
C CYS A 25 -3.33 57.33 22.28
N LYS A 26 -3.59 57.95 23.38
CA LYS A 26 -4.65 57.66 24.35
C LYS A 26 -5.96 58.25 23.86
N SER A 27 -7.08 57.52 24.02
CA SER A 27 -8.38 58.09 24.39
C SER A 27 -9.37 56.99 24.78
N THR A 28 -9.69 56.98 25.98
CA THR A 28 -10.94 57.13 26.77
C THR A 28 -11.97 56.03 26.69
N ALA A 29 -12.23 55.50 27.87
CA ALA A 29 -13.28 54.57 28.24
C ALA A 29 -14.68 55.19 28.14
N ASN A 30 -15.65 54.36 27.71
CA ASN A 30 -16.98 54.36 28.33
C ASN A 30 -17.53 52.92 28.28
N GLY A 31 -18.00 52.45 29.40
CA GLY A 31 -18.58 51.14 29.57
C GLY A 31 -20.04 51.11 29.17
N GLU A 32 -20.45 49.89 28.79
CA GLU A 32 -21.79 49.39 29.05
C GLU A 32 -21.85 47.87 28.97
N ALA A 33 -22.56 47.34 29.87
CA ALA A 33 -23.14 46.04 30.16
C ALA A 33 -22.91 44.84 29.24
N SER A 34 -22.35 43.81 29.84
CA SER A 34 -22.76 42.38 29.91
C SER A 34 -23.90 41.92 29.00
N GLU A 35 -23.55 41.14 27.97
CA GLU A 35 -24.37 40.00 27.55
C GLU A 35 -23.48 38.77 27.50
N LYS A 36 -23.85 37.75 28.29
CA LYS A 36 -23.26 36.40 28.20
C LYS A 36 -23.73 35.75 26.91
N GLY A 37 -22.95 35.91 25.87
CA GLY A 37 -23.05 35.09 24.65
C GLY A 37 -22.48 33.73 24.93
N SER A 38 -23.33 32.70 25.02
CA SER A 38 -22.97 31.30 24.98
C SER A 38 -22.16 31.05 23.72
N ALA A 39 -20.97 30.43 23.86
CA ALA A 39 -20.15 29.98 22.78
C ALA A 39 -20.97 29.11 21.81
N PRO A 40 -20.87 29.29 20.49
CA PRO A 40 -21.52 28.40 19.55
C PRO A 40 -20.96 26.99 19.75
N PHE A 41 -21.86 26.06 20.05
CA PHE A 41 -21.63 24.62 20.06
C PHE A 41 -20.97 24.28 18.71
N MET A 42 -19.71 23.89 18.75
CA MET A 42 -19.05 23.34 17.58
C MET A 42 -19.83 22.08 17.18
N ALA A 43 -20.68 22.21 16.17
CA ALA A 43 -21.28 21.08 15.53
C ALA A 43 -20.12 20.21 15.05
N GLY A 44 -19.95 19.06 15.68
CA GLY A 44 -18.99 18.06 15.23
C GLY A 44 -19.32 17.77 13.76
N THR A 45 -18.37 18.04 12.89
CA THR A 45 -18.41 17.54 11.53
C THR A 45 -18.41 16.02 11.61
N THR A 46 -19.59 15.42 11.59
CA THR A 46 -19.73 14.02 11.25
C THR A 46 -19.19 13.89 9.84
N THR A 47 -17.93 13.47 9.70
CA THR A 47 -17.42 12.99 8.44
C THR A 47 -18.30 11.82 8.04
N ALA A 48 -19.16 12.03 7.04
CA ALA A 48 -19.95 10.96 6.47
C ALA A 48 -18.98 9.85 6.07
N SER A 49 -19.27 8.60 6.45
CA SER A 49 -18.52 7.46 5.95
C SER A 49 -18.53 7.52 4.43
N PRO A 50 -17.39 7.24 3.76
CA PRO A 50 -17.34 7.24 2.30
C PRO A 50 -18.42 6.28 1.77
N GLN A 51 -19.24 6.75 0.85
CA GLN A 51 -20.27 5.91 0.23
C GLN A 51 -19.58 4.82 -0.60
N VAL A 52 -19.85 3.56 -0.27
CA VAL A 52 -19.46 2.42 -1.10
C VAL A 52 -20.20 2.52 -2.45
N PRO A 53 -19.50 2.34 -3.59
CA PRO A 53 -20.17 2.33 -4.90
C PRO A 53 -21.29 1.27 -4.97
N ASP A 54 -22.37 1.59 -5.65
CA ASP A 54 -23.53 0.68 -5.86
C ASP A 54 -23.21 -0.53 -6.77
N ASP A 55 -21.95 -0.65 -7.23
CA ASP A 55 -21.51 -1.70 -8.15
C ASP A 55 -20.99 -2.97 -7.45
N ALA A 56 -20.96 -3.00 -6.13
CA ALA A 56 -20.48 -4.15 -5.36
C ALA A 56 -21.27 -5.42 -5.71
N LEU A 57 -20.55 -6.51 -6.02
CA LEU A 57 -21.17 -7.83 -6.16
C LEU A 57 -21.57 -8.36 -4.78
N PRO A 58 -22.74 -9.02 -4.66
CA PRO A 58 -23.09 -9.70 -3.42
C PRO A 58 -22.03 -10.76 -3.04
N PRO A 59 -21.65 -10.88 -1.76
CA PRO A 59 -20.60 -11.83 -1.33
C PRO A 59 -20.88 -13.27 -1.73
N GLU A 60 -22.15 -13.67 -1.86
CA GLU A 60 -22.55 -15.02 -2.30
C GLU A 60 -22.12 -15.32 -3.75
N LYS A 61 -21.91 -14.28 -4.56
CA LYS A 61 -21.42 -14.41 -5.95
C LYS A 61 -19.90 -14.36 -6.06
N THR A 62 -19.21 -14.06 -4.97
CA THR A 62 -17.75 -13.89 -4.90
C THR A 62 -17.10 -14.82 -3.87
N GLY A 63 -17.66 -16.03 -3.67
CA GLY A 63 -17.13 -17.00 -2.71
C GLY A 63 -17.15 -16.53 -1.26
N GLY A 64 -18.00 -15.53 -0.96
CA GLY A 64 -18.10 -14.88 0.34
C GLY A 64 -17.06 -13.79 0.57
N PHE A 65 -16.28 -13.40 -0.43
CA PHE A 65 -15.46 -12.20 -0.41
C PHE A 65 -16.36 -10.95 -0.57
N ASP A 66 -16.13 -9.94 0.22
CA ASP A 66 -16.96 -8.73 0.24
C ASP A 66 -16.19 -7.54 -0.37
N GLY A 67 -16.49 -7.23 -1.64
CA GLY A 67 -15.86 -6.11 -2.35
C GLY A 67 -16.19 -4.74 -1.74
N ALA A 68 -17.36 -4.60 -1.09
CA ALA A 68 -17.73 -3.37 -0.39
C ALA A 68 -16.84 -3.16 0.84
N LYS A 69 -16.55 -4.20 1.61
CA LYS A 69 -15.61 -4.12 2.75
C LYS A 69 -14.18 -3.83 2.28
N ALA A 70 -13.75 -4.44 1.18
CA ALA A 70 -12.45 -4.10 0.59
C ALA A 70 -12.39 -2.61 0.22
N TYR A 71 -13.45 -2.07 -0.38
CA TYR A 71 -13.54 -0.64 -0.69
C TYR A 71 -13.53 0.25 0.57
N GLU A 72 -14.21 -0.14 1.64
CA GLU A 72 -14.16 0.58 2.92
C GLU A 72 -12.72 0.66 3.48
N HIS A 73 -11.94 -0.41 3.34
CA HIS A 73 -10.52 -0.39 3.69
C HIS A 73 -9.73 0.60 2.82
N VAL A 74 -9.93 0.58 1.49
CA VAL A 74 -9.29 1.56 0.58
C VAL A 74 -9.64 2.99 1.00
N ALA A 75 -10.92 3.27 1.23
CA ALA A 75 -11.39 4.60 1.64
C ALA A 75 -10.74 5.05 2.95
N LYS A 76 -10.55 4.12 3.89
CA LYS A 76 -9.86 4.41 5.14
C LYS A 76 -8.39 4.75 4.94
N LEU A 77 -7.67 4.00 4.09
CA LEU A 77 -6.28 4.27 3.75
C LEU A 77 -6.12 5.64 3.09
N VAL A 78 -6.96 5.95 2.11
CA VAL A 78 -7.00 7.25 1.42
C VAL A 78 -7.25 8.40 2.40
N SER A 79 -8.05 8.18 3.44
CA SER A 79 -8.34 9.22 4.46
C SER A 79 -7.13 9.64 5.28
N PHE A 80 -6.05 8.86 5.30
CA PHE A 80 -4.77 9.24 5.94
C PHE A 80 -3.95 10.19 5.05
N GLY A 81 -4.30 10.32 3.77
CA GLY A 81 -3.57 11.09 2.78
C GLY A 81 -2.37 10.34 2.18
N PRO A 82 -1.46 11.08 1.50
CA PRO A 82 -0.21 10.52 0.99
C PRO A 82 0.60 9.86 2.11
N ARG A 83 0.98 8.61 1.89
CA ARG A 83 1.62 7.75 2.90
C ARG A 83 2.96 7.16 2.44
N PRO A 84 3.89 7.98 1.91
CA PRO A 84 5.21 7.47 1.51
C PRO A 84 5.97 6.93 2.73
N ALA A 85 6.88 5.99 2.49
CA ALA A 85 7.74 5.41 3.52
C ALA A 85 8.37 6.49 4.43
N GLY A 86 8.33 6.27 5.74
CA GLY A 86 8.85 7.21 6.75
C GLY A 86 7.95 8.41 7.09
N SER A 87 6.76 8.54 6.49
CA SER A 87 5.80 9.61 6.79
C SER A 87 4.96 9.34 8.06
N GLN A 88 4.29 10.37 8.58
CA GLN A 88 3.33 10.18 9.67
C GLN A 88 2.09 9.38 9.22
N ALA A 89 1.64 9.57 7.98
CA ALA A 89 0.50 8.83 7.43
C ALA A 89 0.80 7.33 7.28
N ILE A 90 2.06 6.94 6.95
CA ILE A 90 2.44 5.54 6.90
C ILE A 90 2.33 4.86 8.27
N LEU A 91 2.65 5.57 9.37
CA LEU A 91 2.49 5.03 10.72
C LEU A 91 1.01 4.77 11.06
N GLN A 92 0.12 5.70 10.68
CA GLN A 92 -1.33 5.51 10.84
C GLN A 92 -1.84 4.32 10.01
N THR A 93 -1.30 4.14 8.81
CA THR A 93 -1.61 3.00 7.93
C THR A 93 -1.15 1.69 8.56
N GLN A 94 0.07 1.63 9.11
CA GLN A 94 0.62 0.47 9.82
C GLN A 94 -0.23 0.07 11.02
N ASP A 95 -0.63 1.05 11.82
CA ASP A 95 -1.49 0.83 12.99
C ASP A 95 -2.88 0.33 12.57
N TYR A 96 -3.44 0.89 11.50
CA TYR A 96 -4.72 0.46 10.95
C TYR A 96 -4.65 -0.99 10.45
N ILE A 97 -3.70 -1.34 9.59
CA ILE A 97 -3.52 -2.70 9.07
C ILE A 97 -3.37 -3.68 10.24
N SER A 98 -2.46 -3.41 11.17
CA SER A 98 -2.21 -4.28 12.32
C SER A 98 -3.44 -4.48 13.19
N SER A 99 -4.22 -3.40 13.44
CA SER A 99 -5.46 -3.44 14.22
C SER A 99 -6.54 -4.27 13.51
N GLN A 100 -6.71 -4.10 12.19
CA GLN A 100 -7.67 -4.89 11.42
C GLN A 100 -7.31 -6.37 11.45
N LEU A 101 -6.06 -6.73 11.16
CA LEU A 101 -5.59 -8.11 11.20
C LEU A 101 -5.80 -8.74 12.59
N SER A 102 -5.49 -8.02 13.65
CA SER A 102 -5.71 -8.47 15.02
C SER A 102 -7.20 -8.68 15.32
N SER A 103 -8.07 -7.78 14.85
CA SER A 103 -9.52 -7.88 15.03
C SER A 103 -10.13 -9.09 14.30
N PHE A 104 -9.49 -9.54 13.22
CA PHE A 104 -9.87 -10.75 12.48
C PHE A 104 -9.36 -12.04 13.13
N GLY A 105 -8.62 -11.94 14.24
CA GLY A 105 -8.04 -13.08 14.94
C GLY A 105 -6.76 -13.62 14.28
N CYS A 106 -6.11 -12.85 13.41
CA CYS A 106 -4.86 -13.24 12.80
C CYS A 106 -3.69 -13.16 13.79
N THR A 107 -2.72 -14.06 13.65
CA THR A 107 -1.39 -13.85 14.24
C THR A 107 -0.65 -12.83 13.39
N VAL A 108 -0.31 -11.69 13.98
CA VAL A 108 0.37 -10.59 13.28
C VAL A 108 1.85 -10.56 13.64
N ASP A 109 2.71 -10.61 12.63
CA ASP A 109 4.15 -10.42 12.74
C ASP A 109 4.52 -9.08 12.10
N ALA A 110 5.31 -8.26 12.79
CA ALA A 110 5.78 -6.97 12.32
C ALA A 110 7.30 -6.99 12.19
N ASP A 111 7.79 -6.78 10.96
CA ASP A 111 9.22 -6.72 10.65
C ASP A 111 9.63 -5.27 10.43
N ALA A 112 10.04 -4.60 11.51
CA ALA A 112 10.58 -3.26 11.45
C ALA A 112 12.04 -3.29 11.00
N PHE A 113 12.38 -2.45 10.04
CA PHE A 113 13.73 -2.31 9.50
C PHE A 113 14.03 -0.86 9.11
N SER A 114 15.26 -0.61 8.70
CA SER A 114 15.63 0.68 8.11
C SER A 114 16.31 0.44 6.79
N ALA A 115 15.95 1.21 5.78
CA ALA A 115 16.56 1.16 4.46
C ALA A 115 17.36 2.43 4.16
N ASP A 116 18.51 2.27 3.53
CA ASP A 116 19.26 3.38 2.96
C ASP A 116 18.63 3.76 1.62
N THR A 117 18.08 4.96 1.55
CA THR A 117 17.36 5.47 0.37
C THR A 117 18.02 6.74 -0.15
N PRO A 118 17.69 7.21 -1.36
CA PRO A 118 18.15 8.50 -1.85
C PRO A 118 17.75 9.71 -0.98
N ALA A 119 16.72 9.56 -0.14
CA ALA A 119 16.32 10.58 0.84
C ALA A 119 16.97 10.42 2.22
N GLY A 120 17.94 9.50 2.35
CA GLY A 120 18.58 9.12 3.60
C GLY A 120 18.02 7.82 4.16
N ARG A 121 18.39 7.51 5.41
CA ARG A 121 17.96 6.28 6.06
C ARG A 121 16.52 6.43 6.58
N LEU A 122 15.59 5.66 6.01
CA LEU A 122 14.17 5.70 6.37
C LEU A 122 13.78 4.47 7.19
N PRO A 123 12.96 4.65 8.25
CA PRO A 123 12.32 3.52 8.94
C PRO A 123 11.19 2.98 8.09
N MET A 124 11.10 1.66 8.01
CA MET A 124 10.07 0.92 7.28
C MET A 124 9.57 -0.26 8.11
N LYS A 125 8.41 -0.82 7.77
CA LYS A 125 7.84 -1.95 8.50
C LYS A 125 7.00 -2.83 7.59
N ASN A 126 7.40 -4.08 7.38
CA ASN A 126 6.48 -5.07 6.81
C ASN A 126 5.53 -5.61 7.89
N ILE A 127 4.30 -5.89 7.51
CA ILE A 127 3.28 -6.48 8.38
C ILE A 127 2.82 -7.79 7.74
N VAL A 128 2.78 -8.87 8.51
CA VAL A 128 2.42 -10.19 7.98
C VAL A 128 1.38 -10.83 8.87
N ALA A 129 0.20 -11.13 8.31
CA ALA A 129 -0.76 -12.03 8.94
C ALA A 129 -0.34 -13.47 8.66
N LYS A 130 -0.23 -14.30 9.69
CA LYS A 130 0.17 -15.71 9.60
C LYS A 130 -0.96 -16.61 10.06
N ILE A 131 -1.44 -17.47 9.16
CA ILE A 131 -2.43 -18.51 9.44
C ILE A 131 -1.69 -19.84 9.37
N GLN A 132 -1.61 -20.52 10.51
CA GLN A 132 -0.88 -21.79 10.61
C GLN A 132 -1.64 -22.91 9.91
N GLY A 133 -0.95 -23.63 9.02
CA GLY A 133 -1.44 -24.84 8.37
C GLY A 133 -1.04 -26.12 9.07
N GLU A 134 -1.70 -27.23 8.70
CA GLU A 134 -1.43 -28.56 9.23
C GLU A 134 -0.18 -29.20 8.60
N ARG A 135 0.15 -28.84 7.36
CA ARG A 135 1.25 -29.38 6.56
C ARG A 135 2.37 -28.35 6.42
N GLN A 136 3.56 -28.84 6.17
CA GLN A 136 4.69 -27.96 5.82
C GLN A 136 4.47 -27.32 4.46
N GLY A 137 4.66 -26.01 4.40
CA GLY A 137 4.51 -25.20 3.20
C GLY A 137 3.82 -23.88 3.52
N ILE A 138 4.08 -22.88 2.69
CA ILE A 138 3.54 -21.54 2.83
C ILE A 138 2.97 -21.12 1.48
N ILE A 139 1.74 -20.65 1.46
CA ILE A 139 1.17 -19.87 0.37
C ILE A 139 1.23 -18.42 0.82
N LEU A 140 1.98 -17.60 0.09
CA LEU A 140 2.22 -16.20 0.39
C LEU A 140 1.37 -15.33 -0.53
N LEU A 141 0.45 -14.56 0.04
CA LEU A 141 -0.21 -13.45 -0.64
C LEU A 141 0.50 -12.16 -0.24
N ALA A 142 0.62 -11.21 -1.14
CA ALA A 142 1.34 -9.97 -0.85
C ALA A 142 0.78 -8.76 -1.59
N THR A 143 1.04 -7.60 -1.04
CA THR A 143 0.76 -6.27 -1.58
C THR A 143 1.70 -5.27 -0.94
N HIS A 144 1.90 -4.10 -1.54
CA HIS A 144 2.46 -2.94 -0.84
C HIS A 144 1.35 -2.05 -0.28
N TYR A 145 1.69 -1.16 0.65
CA TYR A 145 0.72 -0.26 1.27
C TYR A 145 1.20 1.20 1.34
N ASP A 146 2.46 1.46 1.02
CA ASP A 146 2.99 2.82 0.90
C ASP A 146 2.52 3.47 -0.41
N THR A 147 2.73 4.76 -0.54
CA THR A 147 2.51 5.51 -1.77
C THR A 147 3.81 6.14 -2.24
N LYS A 148 3.92 6.36 -3.53
CA LYS A 148 4.98 7.17 -4.07
C LYS A 148 5.01 8.56 -3.43
N LYS A 149 6.21 9.08 -3.21
CA LYS A 149 6.40 10.42 -2.64
C LYS A 149 6.11 11.50 -3.69
N LEU A 150 4.83 11.77 -3.90
CA LEU A 150 4.32 12.81 -4.80
C LEU A 150 3.33 13.71 -4.06
N ASP A 151 3.23 14.97 -4.49
CA ASP A 151 2.28 15.92 -3.92
C ASP A 151 0.84 15.49 -4.23
N ASN A 152 0.00 15.42 -3.19
CA ASN A 152 -1.42 15.06 -3.27
C ASN A 152 -1.71 13.68 -3.88
N PHE A 153 -0.73 12.78 -3.93
CA PHE A 153 -0.91 11.40 -4.40
C PHE A 153 -1.37 10.52 -3.25
N VAL A 154 -2.64 10.15 -3.24
CA VAL A 154 -3.23 9.34 -2.16
C VAL A 154 -3.24 7.85 -2.46
N GLY A 155 -2.91 7.44 -3.68
CA GLY A 155 -2.76 6.05 -4.07
C GLY A 155 -4.00 5.22 -3.70
N ALA A 156 -5.15 5.53 -4.30
CA ALA A 156 -6.37 4.78 -4.04
C ALA A 156 -6.35 3.43 -4.73
N ASP A 157 -5.81 3.38 -5.95
CA ASP A 157 -5.56 2.13 -6.65
C ASP A 157 -4.17 1.61 -6.30
N ASP A 158 -3.17 2.46 -6.42
CA ASP A 158 -1.77 2.17 -6.22
C ASP A 158 -1.45 2.00 -4.71
N GLY A 159 -1.23 0.76 -4.32
CA GLY A 159 -1.10 0.26 -2.96
C GLY A 159 -2.39 0.26 -2.14
N GLY A 160 -3.38 1.12 -2.46
CA GLY A 160 -4.63 1.19 -1.72
C GLY A 160 -5.58 0.05 -2.03
N SER A 161 -5.85 -0.21 -3.32
CA SER A 161 -6.81 -1.22 -3.77
C SER A 161 -6.41 -2.62 -3.34
N SER A 162 -5.17 -2.98 -3.59
CA SER A 162 -4.61 -4.29 -3.26
C SER A 162 -4.50 -4.50 -1.75
N THR A 163 -4.14 -3.46 -0.97
CA THR A 163 -4.20 -3.52 0.51
C THR A 163 -5.63 -3.78 1.00
N GLY A 164 -6.64 -3.12 0.41
CA GLY A 164 -8.04 -3.38 0.74
C GLY A 164 -8.47 -4.82 0.45
N VAL A 165 -8.07 -5.37 -0.70
CA VAL A 165 -8.30 -6.77 -1.06
C VAL A 165 -7.63 -7.72 -0.07
N MET A 166 -6.37 -7.47 0.29
CA MET A 166 -5.62 -8.34 1.22
C MET A 166 -6.19 -8.31 2.64
N LEU A 167 -6.71 -7.17 3.11
CA LEU A 167 -7.38 -7.09 4.41
C LEU A 167 -8.67 -7.90 4.42
N GLU A 168 -9.49 -7.82 3.38
CA GLU A 168 -10.70 -8.62 3.30
C GLU A 168 -10.42 -10.13 3.13
N LEU A 169 -9.36 -10.50 2.38
CA LEU A 169 -8.86 -11.88 2.34
C LEU A 169 -8.41 -12.34 3.73
N ALA A 170 -7.70 -11.51 4.49
CA ALA A 170 -7.30 -11.83 5.85
C ALA A 170 -8.52 -12.06 6.75
N ARG A 171 -9.55 -11.21 6.67
CA ARG A 171 -10.80 -11.40 7.41
C ARG A 171 -11.46 -12.75 7.12
N LYS A 172 -11.39 -13.21 5.87
CA LYS A 172 -11.93 -14.52 5.47
C LYS A 172 -11.04 -15.69 5.93
N MET A 173 -9.73 -15.54 5.83
CA MET A 173 -8.79 -16.65 5.97
C MET A 173 -8.31 -16.89 7.41
N CYS A 174 -8.28 -15.85 8.26
CA CYS A 174 -7.72 -15.99 9.61
C CYS A 174 -8.55 -16.91 10.53
N ALA A 175 -9.82 -17.15 10.20
CA ALA A 175 -10.65 -18.15 10.89
C ALA A 175 -10.55 -19.57 10.30
N MET A 176 -9.80 -19.76 9.20
CA MET A 176 -9.67 -21.05 8.53
C MET A 176 -8.65 -21.98 9.21
N ARG A 177 -8.75 -23.26 8.91
CA ARG A 177 -7.73 -24.27 9.20
C ARG A 177 -7.19 -24.81 7.88
N PRO A 178 -6.18 -24.16 7.29
CA PRO A 178 -5.67 -24.53 5.99
C PRO A 178 -4.74 -25.74 6.07
N ASN A 179 -4.56 -26.46 4.95
CA ASN A 179 -3.55 -27.51 4.85
C ASN A 179 -2.13 -26.92 4.91
N TYR A 180 -1.82 -25.94 4.05
CA TYR A 180 -0.57 -25.20 4.09
C TYR A 180 -0.77 -23.86 4.78
N SER A 181 0.23 -23.39 5.51
CA SER A 181 0.18 -22.07 6.12
C SER A 181 -0.10 -21.00 5.06
N ILE A 182 -0.95 -20.03 5.40
CA ILE A 182 -1.21 -18.85 4.57
C ILE A 182 -0.56 -17.67 5.25
N TRP A 183 0.29 -16.95 4.53
CA TRP A 183 0.85 -15.69 4.97
C TRP A 183 0.33 -14.58 4.06
N ILE A 184 -0.13 -13.48 4.66
CA ILE A 184 -0.56 -12.29 3.92
C ILE A 184 0.36 -11.16 4.34
N ALA A 185 1.22 -10.73 3.40
CA ALA A 185 2.24 -9.73 3.63
C ALA A 185 1.84 -8.37 3.05
N PHE A 186 2.07 -7.34 3.83
CA PHE A 186 1.91 -5.94 3.47
C PHE A 186 3.30 -5.30 3.50
N PHE A 187 3.84 -4.94 2.35
CA PHE A 187 5.18 -4.39 2.21
C PHE A 187 5.18 -2.87 2.37
N ASP A 188 6.22 -2.37 3.00
CA ASP A 188 6.54 -0.94 3.12
C ASP A 188 7.69 -0.59 2.19
N GLY A 189 7.61 0.57 1.55
CA GLY A 189 8.67 1.05 0.68
C GLY A 189 8.84 0.20 -0.58
N GLU A 190 7.76 -0.19 -1.21
CA GLU A 190 7.78 -0.71 -2.58
C GLU A 190 8.20 0.41 -3.52
N GLU A 191 7.64 1.58 -3.32
CA GLU A 191 7.78 2.75 -4.17
C GLU A 191 9.19 3.35 -4.17
N ALA A 192 9.68 3.63 -5.36
CA ALA A 192 10.93 4.36 -5.52
C ALA A 192 10.83 5.77 -4.92
N VAL A 193 11.82 6.15 -4.12
CA VAL A 193 11.91 7.49 -3.51
C VAL A 193 12.19 8.56 -4.58
N ARG A 194 12.98 8.22 -5.60
CA ARG A 194 13.18 9.05 -6.80
C ARG A 194 12.01 8.91 -7.75
N LYS A 195 11.99 9.77 -8.77
CA LYS A 195 11.00 9.67 -9.85
C LYS A 195 11.16 8.40 -10.67
N GLU A 196 12.41 8.06 -10.98
CA GLU A 196 12.77 6.92 -11.80
C GLU A 196 12.65 5.61 -10.99
N TRP A 197 12.11 4.57 -11.63
CA TRP A 197 12.11 3.21 -11.13
C TRP A 197 13.47 2.56 -11.44
N GLN A 198 14.33 2.45 -10.47
CA GLN A 198 15.67 1.92 -10.66
C GLN A 198 16.20 1.27 -9.38
N ASP A 199 16.67 0.02 -9.49
CA ASP A 199 17.37 -0.64 -8.39
C ASP A 199 18.59 0.16 -7.92
N PRO A 200 18.85 0.21 -6.62
CA PRO A 200 18.12 -0.40 -5.50
C PRO A 200 17.03 0.48 -4.86
N ASP A 201 16.58 1.55 -5.52
CA ASP A 201 15.61 2.51 -4.98
C ASP A 201 14.17 2.11 -5.29
N ASN A 202 13.77 0.92 -4.86
CA ASN A 202 12.41 0.39 -4.93
C ASN A 202 12.32 -0.92 -4.13
N ARG A 203 11.13 -1.48 -3.95
CA ARG A 203 10.88 -2.82 -3.41
C ARG A 203 11.63 -3.14 -2.11
N TYR A 204 11.82 -2.14 -1.25
CA TYR A 204 12.60 -2.31 -0.02
C TYR A 204 12.00 -3.37 0.90
N GLY A 205 10.67 -3.37 1.05
CA GLY A 205 9.95 -4.30 1.92
C GLY A 205 10.04 -5.74 1.46
N SER A 206 9.76 -6.01 0.20
CA SER A 206 9.83 -7.37 -0.34
C SER A 206 11.24 -7.93 -0.36
N ARG A 207 12.24 -7.10 -0.68
CA ARG A 207 13.66 -7.48 -0.61
C ARG A 207 14.09 -7.84 0.81
N GLN A 208 13.68 -7.04 1.80
CA GLN A 208 13.91 -7.31 3.22
C GLN A 208 13.28 -8.64 3.63
N MET A 209 12.00 -8.86 3.34
CA MET A 209 11.30 -10.08 3.71
C MET A 209 11.91 -11.31 3.02
N ALA A 210 12.16 -11.23 1.73
CA ALA A 210 12.73 -12.33 0.97
C ALA A 210 14.15 -12.68 1.44
N ALA A 211 14.99 -11.68 1.81
CA ALA A 211 16.30 -11.90 2.39
C ALA A 211 16.22 -12.57 3.79
N LYS A 212 15.31 -12.10 4.65
CA LYS A 212 15.08 -12.68 5.98
C LYS A 212 14.59 -14.13 5.88
N MET A 213 13.65 -14.41 4.98
CA MET A 213 13.17 -15.76 4.73
C MET A 213 14.24 -16.68 4.15
N ALA A 214 15.16 -16.16 3.33
CA ALA A 214 16.31 -16.93 2.84
C ALA A 214 17.28 -17.28 3.98
N ALA A 215 17.55 -16.35 4.89
CA ALA A 215 18.41 -16.57 6.05
C ALA A 215 17.83 -17.59 7.03
N SER A 216 16.50 -17.61 7.23
CA SER A 216 15.82 -18.61 8.08
C SER A 216 15.53 -19.94 7.35
N SER A 217 15.80 -20.04 6.05
CA SER A 217 15.41 -21.13 5.15
C SER A 217 13.90 -21.25 4.91
N ASP A 218 13.08 -20.33 5.39
CA ASP A 218 11.62 -20.34 5.15
C ASP A 218 11.29 -20.13 3.68
N VAL A 219 12.15 -19.47 2.92
CA VAL A 219 11.96 -19.26 1.46
C VAL A 219 11.75 -20.60 0.73
N LYS A 220 12.40 -21.69 1.18
CA LYS A 220 12.25 -23.03 0.61
C LYS A 220 10.90 -23.67 0.91
N ARG A 221 10.16 -23.14 1.87
CA ARG A 221 8.83 -23.59 2.26
C ARG A 221 7.73 -22.88 1.47
N VAL A 222 8.05 -21.77 0.79
CA VAL A 222 7.07 -21.04 -0.02
C VAL A 222 6.74 -21.85 -1.27
N ARG A 223 5.50 -22.29 -1.37
CA ARG A 223 4.96 -23.08 -2.49
C ARG A 223 4.51 -22.19 -3.65
N ALA A 224 3.98 -21.03 -3.32
CA ALA A 224 3.54 -20.01 -4.25
C ALA A 224 3.53 -18.65 -3.55
N MET A 225 3.87 -17.60 -4.28
CA MET A 225 3.70 -16.20 -3.90
C MET A 225 2.82 -15.54 -4.94
N ILE A 226 1.75 -14.90 -4.50
CA ILE A 226 0.85 -14.12 -5.38
C ILE A 226 0.85 -12.69 -4.88
N LEU A 227 1.37 -11.79 -5.70
CA LEU A 227 1.29 -10.36 -5.50
C LEU A 227 0.00 -9.83 -6.12
N ALA A 228 -0.58 -8.81 -5.51
CA ALA A 228 -1.63 -8.00 -6.13
C ALA A 228 -1.26 -6.53 -6.01
N ASP A 229 -1.40 -5.80 -7.12
CA ASP A 229 -1.21 -4.37 -7.20
C ASP A 229 -2.14 -3.75 -8.25
N LEU A 230 -2.58 -2.49 -8.05
CA LEU A 230 -3.45 -1.76 -9.00
C LEU A 230 -4.69 -2.57 -9.43
N VAL A 231 -5.42 -3.16 -8.48
CA VAL A 231 -6.51 -4.13 -8.77
C VAL A 231 -7.92 -3.57 -8.56
N GLY A 232 -8.04 -2.27 -8.29
CA GLY A 232 -9.32 -1.65 -7.95
C GLY A 232 -9.97 -0.84 -9.08
N GLY A 233 -9.29 -0.61 -10.19
CA GLY A 233 -9.74 0.27 -11.25
C GLY A 233 -11.12 -0.07 -11.82
N LYS A 234 -11.95 0.96 -12.12
CA LYS A 234 -13.29 0.77 -12.72
C LYS A 234 -13.27 0.10 -14.09
N ALA A 235 -12.18 0.28 -14.84
CA ALA A 235 -11.97 -0.32 -16.15
C ALA A 235 -10.97 -1.49 -16.05
N LEU A 236 -11.14 -2.36 -15.06
CA LEU A 236 -10.22 -3.46 -14.75
C LEU A 236 -9.97 -4.38 -15.96
N GLY A 237 -8.68 -4.61 -16.26
CA GLY A 237 -8.25 -5.49 -17.34
C GLY A 237 -6.83 -5.98 -17.13
N ILE A 238 -6.71 -7.01 -16.28
CA ILE A 238 -5.44 -7.57 -15.81
C ILE A 238 -4.78 -8.40 -16.93
N ARG A 239 -3.54 -8.06 -17.27
CA ARG A 239 -2.73 -8.79 -18.25
C ARG A 239 -1.76 -9.73 -17.55
N LYS A 240 -1.32 -10.75 -18.25
CA LYS A 240 -0.25 -11.65 -17.80
C LYS A 240 1.04 -10.87 -17.60
N GLU A 241 1.71 -11.08 -16.48
CA GLU A 241 3.00 -10.47 -16.20
C GLU A 241 4.13 -11.40 -16.69
N GLN A 242 5.02 -10.89 -17.56
CA GLN A 242 5.96 -11.71 -18.34
C GLN A 242 7.00 -12.47 -17.51
N ASN A 243 7.35 -11.97 -16.31
CA ASN A 243 8.33 -12.63 -15.43
C ASN A 243 7.66 -13.64 -14.48
N SER A 244 6.35 -13.60 -14.36
CA SER A 244 5.57 -14.48 -13.48
C SER A 244 5.81 -15.95 -13.80
N THR A 245 5.82 -16.80 -12.76
CA THR A 245 5.93 -18.24 -12.94
C THR A 245 4.71 -18.76 -13.68
N LYS A 246 4.93 -19.25 -14.89
CA LYS A 246 3.88 -19.61 -15.83
C LYS A 246 2.81 -20.55 -15.25
N GLU A 247 3.20 -21.58 -14.52
CA GLU A 247 2.28 -22.55 -13.94
C GLU A 247 1.38 -21.94 -12.88
N LEU A 248 1.88 -20.95 -12.15
CA LEU A 248 1.09 -20.22 -11.14
C LEU A 248 0.16 -19.21 -11.83
N GLU A 249 0.65 -18.49 -12.81
CA GLU A 249 -0.15 -17.58 -13.62
C GLU A 249 -1.28 -18.33 -14.34
N ASP A 250 -0.98 -19.46 -15.02
CA ASP A 250 -1.98 -20.29 -15.69
C ASP A 250 -3.06 -20.77 -14.71
N LEU A 251 -2.71 -21.11 -13.47
CA LEU A 251 -3.66 -21.48 -12.43
C LEU A 251 -4.61 -20.31 -12.11
N ILE A 252 -4.09 -19.10 -11.94
CA ILE A 252 -4.87 -17.90 -11.61
C ILE A 252 -5.82 -17.56 -12.77
N TRP A 253 -5.32 -17.55 -14.02
CA TRP A 253 -6.12 -17.26 -15.22
C TRP A 253 -7.19 -18.33 -15.49
N ALA A 254 -6.84 -19.61 -15.31
CA ALA A 254 -7.83 -20.68 -15.39
C ALA A 254 -8.91 -20.57 -14.32
N THR A 255 -8.54 -20.14 -13.11
CA THR A 255 -9.48 -19.87 -12.02
C THR A 255 -10.40 -18.71 -12.40
N ALA A 256 -9.86 -17.59 -12.86
CA ALA A 256 -10.65 -16.44 -13.32
C ALA A 256 -11.63 -16.83 -14.44
N LYS A 257 -11.17 -17.61 -15.43
CA LYS A 257 -12.02 -18.09 -16.53
C LYS A 257 -13.15 -19.00 -16.02
N ARG A 258 -12.85 -19.93 -15.10
CA ARG A 258 -13.83 -20.82 -14.46
C ARG A 258 -14.91 -20.03 -13.70
N LEU A 259 -14.54 -18.93 -13.08
CA LEU A 259 -15.43 -18.04 -12.35
C LEU A 259 -16.21 -17.06 -13.24
N GLY A 260 -15.97 -17.07 -14.57
CA GLY A 260 -16.64 -16.20 -15.53
C GLY A 260 -15.98 -14.83 -15.71
N TYR A 261 -14.75 -14.64 -15.24
CA TYR A 261 -14.01 -13.37 -15.33
C TYR A 261 -12.94 -13.35 -16.43
N GLY A 262 -13.01 -14.28 -17.40
CA GLY A 262 -12.03 -14.36 -18.49
C GLY A 262 -11.96 -13.13 -19.40
N GLN A 263 -12.94 -12.22 -19.34
CA GLN A 263 -12.90 -10.94 -20.05
C GLN A 263 -12.14 -9.85 -19.29
N ILE A 264 -11.77 -10.12 -18.03
CA ILE A 264 -11.05 -9.21 -17.16
C ILE A 264 -9.60 -9.68 -17.02
N PHE A 265 -9.38 -10.99 -16.93
CA PHE A 265 -8.06 -11.61 -16.92
C PHE A 265 -7.65 -11.96 -18.36
N LEU A 266 -6.93 -11.05 -18.99
CA LEU A 266 -6.62 -11.04 -20.41
C LEU A 266 -5.40 -11.91 -20.73
N ASP A 267 -5.35 -12.45 -21.94
CA ASP A 267 -4.22 -13.31 -22.37
C ASP A 267 -3.00 -12.51 -22.88
N GLU A 268 -3.16 -11.16 -23.09
CA GLU A 268 -2.02 -10.32 -23.44
C GLU A 268 -1.03 -10.28 -22.27
N ALA A 269 0.24 -10.11 -22.60
CA ALA A 269 1.33 -10.05 -21.64
C ALA A 269 1.97 -8.65 -21.56
N THR A 270 2.33 -8.24 -20.36
CA THR A 270 3.01 -6.95 -20.06
C THR A 270 4.18 -7.20 -19.13
N PRO A 271 5.39 -6.65 -19.41
CA PRO A 271 6.49 -6.73 -18.45
C PRO A 271 6.26 -5.75 -17.31
N VAL A 272 6.38 -6.23 -16.07
CA VAL A 272 6.34 -5.40 -14.87
C VAL A 272 7.49 -5.82 -13.94
N ASP A 273 8.15 -4.84 -13.33
CA ASP A 273 9.16 -5.06 -12.30
C ASP A 273 8.58 -4.63 -10.96
N ASP A 274 8.17 -5.60 -10.14
CA ASP A 274 7.44 -5.38 -8.90
C ASP A 274 7.93 -6.32 -7.78
N ASP A 275 7.32 -6.27 -6.61
CA ASP A 275 7.70 -7.00 -5.39
C ASP A 275 7.87 -8.51 -5.57
N HIS A 276 7.13 -9.12 -6.50
CA HIS A 276 7.26 -10.55 -6.84
C HIS A 276 8.67 -10.92 -7.33
N MET A 277 9.38 -9.98 -7.98
CA MET A 277 10.76 -10.19 -8.46
C MET A 277 11.74 -10.50 -7.32
N SER A 278 11.48 -9.96 -6.11
CA SER A 278 12.29 -10.24 -4.93
C SER A 278 12.27 -11.71 -4.52
N PHE A 279 11.17 -12.40 -4.77
CA PHE A 279 10.95 -13.82 -4.48
C PHE A 279 11.35 -14.70 -5.66
N LEU A 280 11.07 -14.32 -6.90
CA LEU A 280 11.55 -15.00 -8.12
C LEU A 280 13.07 -15.13 -8.10
N ALA A 281 13.80 -14.07 -7.75
CA ALA A 281 15.25 -14.07 -7.64
C ALA A 281 15.80 -15.10 -6.61
N ARG A 282 14.92 -15.66 -5.77
CA ARG A 282 15.24 -16.70 -4.77
C ARG A 282 14.62 -18.05 -5.08
N GLY A 283 14.13 -18.23 -6.32
CA GLY A 283 13.56 -19.49 -6.80
C GLY A 283 12.16 -19.81 -6.26
N VAL A 284 11.44 -18.81 -5.73
CA VAL A 284 10.04 -18.97 -5.33
C VAL A 284 9.15 -18.80 -6.55
N ALA A 285 8.24 -19.75 -6.77
CA ALA A 285 7.19 -19.58 -7.79
C ALA A 285 6.30 -18.40 -7.42
N SER A 286 6.35 -17.33 -8.22
CA SER A 286 5.67 -16.07 -7.94
C SER A 286 4.89 -15.60 -9.17
N ALA A 287 3.75 -14.97 -8.93
CA ALA A 287 2.94 -14.32 -9.97
C ALA A 287 2.46 -12.96 -9.47
N ASP A 288 2.37 -12.02 -10.40
CA ASP A 288 1.84 -10.70 -10.18
C ASP A 288 0.47 -10.54 -10.85
N VAL A 289 -0.48 -10.05 -10.10
CA VAL A 289 -1.85 -9.74 -10.52
C VAL A 289 -2.00 -8.23 -10.50
N ILE A 290 -1.73 -7.60 -11.65
CA ILE A 290 -1.64 -6.15 -11.76
C ILE A 290 -2.37 -5.62 -13.00
N ASP A 291 -3.03 -4.46 -12.88
CA ASP A 291 -3.62 -3.72 -14.01
C ASP A 291 -2.89 -2.38 -14.26
N LEU A 292 -1.61 -2.45 -14.62
CA LEU A 292 -0.82 -1.26 -14.93
C LEU A 292 -1.30 -0.53 -16.19
N VAL A 293 -1.88 -1.24 -17.15
CA VAL A 293 -2.22 -0.65 -18.46
C VAL A 293 -3.47 0.23 -18.38
N ASN A 294 -4.55 -0.22 -17.73
CA ASN A 294 -5.78 0.58 -17.64
C ASN A 294 -5.70 1.66 -16.55
N SER A 295 -4.82 1.47 -15.56
CA SER A 295 -4.51 2.49 -14.54
C SER A 295 -3.60 3.62 -15.05
N ALA A 296 -2.94 3.44 -16.19
CA ALA A 296 -1.92 4.37 -16.72
C ALA A 296 -2.38 5.83 -16.83
N GLY A 297 -3.71 6.07 -16.97
CA GLY A 297 -4.26 7.42 -17.07
C GLY A 297 -4.24 8.22 -15.75
N TYR A 298 -4.10 7.55 -14.59
CA TYR A 298 -4.06 8.18 -13.26
C TYR A 298 -2.91 7.68 -12.38
N TRP A 299 -2.24 6.59 -12.76
CA TRP A 299 -1.09 6.03 -12.05
C TRP A 299 -0.01 7.08 -11.81
N HIS A 300 0.52 7.15 -10.59
CA HIS A 300 1.49 8.14 -10.14
C HIS A 300 1.08 9.60 -10.42
N THR A 301 -0.21 9.89 -10.29
CA THR A 301 -0.76 11.25 -10.39
C THR A 301 -1.73 11.55 -9.25
N PRO A 302 -2.01 12.83 -8.93
CA PRO A 302 -3.04 13.20 -7.95
C PRO A 302 -4.46 12.73 -8.29
N GLN A 303 -4.67 12.19 -9.50
CA GLN A 303 -5.95 11.65 -9.95
C GLN A 303 -6.21 10.22 -9.48
N ASP A 304 -5.24 9.53 -8.88
CA ASP A 304 -5.45 8.22 -8.24
C ASP A 304 -6.23 8.38 -6.93
N THR A 305 -7.53 8.49 -7.07
CA THR A 305 -8.50 8.80 -6.01
C THR A 305 -9.65 7.80 -5.99
N LEU A 306 -10.45 7.80 -4.91
CA LEU A 306 -11.54 6.83 -4.71
C LEU A 306 -12.55 6.77 -5.86
N ASP A 307 -12.71 7.84 -6.63
CA ASP A 307 -13.61 7.85 -7.81
C ASP A 307 -13.10 6.98 -8.96
N LYS A 308 -11.85 6.52 -8.94
CA LYS A 308 -11.30 5.54 -9.90
C LYS A 308 -11.60 4.10 -9.50
N ILE A 309 -11.88 3.85 -8.22
CA ILE A 309 -12.01 2.51 -7.64
C ILE A 309 -13.44 1.98 -7.74
N SER A 310 -13.57 0.68 -7.94
CA SER A 310 -14.83 -0.06 -8.05
C SER A 310 -14.85 -1.20 -7.01
N ALA A 311 -15.88 -1.24 -6.18
CA ALA A 311 -16.09 -2.35 -5.24
C ALA A 311 -16.31 -3.68 -5.99
N LYS A 312 -16.85 -3.63 -7.21
CA LYS A 312 -16.98 -4.80 -8.10
C LYS A 312 -15.61 -5.32 -8.52
N SER A 313 -14.68 -4.45 -8.93
CA SER A 313 -13.32 -4.84 -9.32
C SER A 313 -12.60 -5.52 -8.17
N LEU A 314 -12.62 -4.92 -6.98
CA LEU A 314 -12.06 -5.50 -5.76
C LEU A 314 -12.69 -6.86 -5.44
N GLY A 315 -14.01 -7.00 -5.60
CA GLY A 315 -14.75 -8.25 -5.41
C GLY A 315 -14.34 -9.35 -6.37
N ILE A 316 -14.13 -9.02 -7.64
CA ILE A 316 -13.67 -9.96 -8.68
C ILE A 316 -12.27 -10.48 -8.38
N VAL A 317 -11.32 -9.58 -8.12
CA VAL A 317 -9.94 -9.98 -7.82
C VAL A 317 -9.88 -10.77 -6.53
N GLY A 318 -10.54 -10.32 -5.47
CA GLY A 318 -10.60 -11.04 -4.21
C GLY A 318 -11.17 -12.45 -4.35
N HIS A 319 -12.20 -12.64 -5.18
CA HIS A 319 -12.77 -13.96 -5.48
C HIS A 319 -11.78 -14.87 -6.21
N VAL A 320 -11.08 -14.33 -7.23
CA VAL A 320 -10.07 -15.10 -7.97
C VAL A 320 -8.93 -15.54 -7.06
N LEU A 321 -8.42 -14.63 -6.21
CA LEU A 321 -7.35 -14.94 -5.27
C LEU A 321 -7.79 -15.96 -4.22
N LEU A 322 -8.99 -15.81 -3.64
CA LEU A 322 -9.56 -16.75 -2.66
C LEU A 322 -9.63 -18.16 -3.24
N GLU A 323 -10.17 -18.31 -4.44
CA GLU A 323 -10.31 -19.61 -5.13
C GLU A 323 -8.96 -20.18 -5.59
N SER A 324 -8.03 -19.32 -6.02
CA SER A 324 -6.67 -19.76 -6.37
C SER A 324 -5.93 -20.31 -5.16
N VAL A 325 -6.05 -19.68 -4.00
CA VAL A 325 -5.53 -20.21 -2.73
C VAL A 325 -6.18 -21.54 -2.38
N ALA A 326 -7.51 -21.68 -2.53
CA ALA A 326 -8.21 -22.94 -2.27
C ALA A 326 -7.67 -24.08 -3.14
N ILE A 327 -7.38 -23.85 -4.42
CA ILE A 327 -6.77 -24.84 -5.30
C ILE A 327 -5.34 -25.18 -4.85
N LEU A 328 -4.53 -24.17 -4.48
CA LEU A 328 -3.16 -24.38 -3.99
C LEU A 328 -3.12 -25.18 -2.68
N GLN A 329 -4.16 -25.10 -1.84
CA GLN A 329 -4.30 -25.90 -0.62
C GLN A 329 -4.49 -27.41 -0.88
N THR A 330 -4.87 -27.80 -2.09
CA THR A 330 -5.12 -29.22 -2.45
C THR A 330 -3.93 -29.88 -3.17
N LYS A 331 -2.97 -29.11 -3.62
CA LYS A 331 -1.75 -29.58 -4.32
C LYS A 331 -0.62 -29.80 -3.30
#